data_83d5adcace32eba789c94f37dd5f36f2
#
_entry.id   83d5adcace32eba789c94f37dd5f36f2
#
_cell.length_a   1.000
_cell.length_b   1.000
_cell.length_c   1.000
_cell.angle_alpha   90.00
_cell.angle_beta   90.00
_cell.angle_gamma   90.00
#
_symmetry.space_group_name_H-M   'P 1'
#
loop_
_entity.id
_entity.type
_entity.pdbx_description
1 polymer ?
#
loop_
_entity_poly.entity_id
_entity_poly.type
_entity_poly.pdbx_seq_one_letter_code
_entity_poly.pdbx_strand_id
1 'polypeptide(L)'
;MKKSVVIIIGIIYGLSIVLVTLFGIKHQSFNEVIYVNQVEIIEENASYKSDGSKYITLSPDENGDRTYQLVWKVTPENANNTSVSIIYDESKQHVNIDENGLVTFTARGSVEVTIQANDSTQMSDTITIIFR
;
A
#
# COMPACT_ATOMS: atom_id res chain seq x y z
N MET A 1 65.69 6.37 1.10
CA MET A 1 64.54 6.86 0.31
C MET A 1 64.61 8.38 0.24
N LYS A 2 64.40 8.91 -0.92
CA LYS A 2 64.31 10.35 -1.11
C LYS A 2 63.03 10.85 -0.42
N LYS A 3 63.11 11.93 0.30
CA LYS A 3 61.96 12.54 1.02
C LYS A 3 60.77 12.83 0.08
N SER A 4 61.05 13.19 -1.17
CA SER A 4 60.02 13.45 -2.18
C SER A 4 59.19 12.22 -2.53
N VAL A 5 59.78 11.03 -2.53
CA VAL A 5 59.06 9.76 -2.82
C VAL A 5 58.07 9.42 -1.67
N VAL A 6 58.49 9.65 -0.44
CA VAL A 6 57.64 9.40 0.75
C VAL A 6 56.42 10.36 0.75
N ILE A 7 56.66 11.62 0.39
CA ILE A 7 55.60 12.61 0.28
C ILE A 7 54.59 12.24 -0.80
N ILE A 8 55.03 11.81 -1.96
CA ILE A 8 54.16 11.39 -3.07
C ILE A 8 53.31 10.16 -2.68
N ILE A 9 53.90 9.19 -2.02
CA ILE A 9 53.19 8.01 -1.53
C ILE A 9 52.11 8.42 -0.48
N GLY A 10 52.43 9.34 0.44
CA GLY A 10 51.49 9.86 1.38
C GLY A 10 50.29 10.60 0.74
N ILE A 11 50.56 11.38 -0.31
CA ILE A 11 49.49 12.10 -1.03
C ILE A 11 48.58 11.13 -1.74
N ILE A 12 49.12 10.11 -2.41
CA ILE A 12 48.34 9.06 -3.12
C ILE A 12 47.47 8.31 -2.12
N TYR A 13 48.00 7.95 -0.96
CA TYR A 13 47.26 7.27 0.08
C TYR A 13 46.12 8.10 0.64
N GLY A 14 46.37 9.38 0.93
CA GLY A 14 45.36 10.31 1.39
C GLY A 14 44.24 10.52 0.39
N LEU A 15 44.56 10.70 -0.89
CA LEU A 15 43.57 10.81 -1.96
C LEU A 15 42.70 9.55 -2.09
N SER A 16 43.30 8.37 -1.99
CA SER A 16 42.59 7.10 -2.04
C SER A 16 41.57 6.96 -0.93
N ILE A 17 41.92 7.34 0.29
CA ILE A 17 41.02 7.29 1.45
C ILE A 17 39.85 8.26 1.25
N VAL A 18 40.11 9.48 0.78
CA VAL A 18 39.05 10.47 0.51
C VAL A 18 38.10 9.97 -0.57
N LEU A 19 38.60 9.41 -1.65
CA LEU A 19 37.76 8.84 -2.72
C LEU A 19 36.87 7.70 -2.22
N VAL A 20 37.44 6.77 -1.48
CA VAL A 20 36.67 5.66 -0.91
C VAL A 20 35.59 6.14 0.03
N THR A 21 35.89 7.13 0.85
CA THR A 21 34.91 7.70 1.78
C THR A 21 33.76 8.38 1.04
N LEU A 22 34.07 9.20 0.04
CA LEU A 22 33.06 9.90 -0.76
C LEU A 22 32.18 8.92 -1.55
N PHE A 23 32.77 7.93 -2.21
CA PHE A 23 32.02 6.93 -2.93
C PHE A 23 31.26 5.99 -1.98
N GLY A 24 31.83 5.64 -0.85
CA GLY A 24 31.18 4.83 0.16
C GLY A 24 29.94 5.50 0.73
N ILE A 25 29.98 6.80 1.00
CA ILE A 25 28.81 7.56 1.47
C ILE A 25 27.71 7.59 0.42
N LYS A 26 28.07 7.77 -0.84
CA LYS A 26 27.08 7.72 -1.94
C LYS A 26 26.46 6.35 -2.09
N HIS A 27 27.20 5.29 -1.86
CA HIS A 27 26.67 3.94 -1.92
C HIS A 27 25.88 3.52 -0.69
N GLN A 28 26.08 4.18 0.45
CA GLN A 28 25.31 3.92 1.67
C GLN A 28 23.95 4.62 1.68
N SER A 29 23.72 5.58 0.80
CA SER A 29 22.38 6.14 0.59
C SER A 29 21.55 5.21 -0.31
N PHE A 30 21.73 3.91 -0.18
CA PHE A 30 20.89 2.95 -0.85
C PHE A 30 19.46 3.16 -0.47
N ASN A 31 18.67 3.21 -1.48
CA ASN A 31 17.24 3.08 -1.48
C ASN A 31 16.84 1.90 -0.61
N GLU A 32 16.75 2.14 0.66
CA GLU A 32 16.10 1.22 1.57
C GLU A 32 14.67 1.07 1.09
N VAL A 33 14.31 -0.14 0.67
CA VAL A 33 12.95 -0.40 0.19
C VAL A 33 12.02 -0.38 1.39
N ILE A 34 11.11 0.57 1.39
CA ILE A 34 10.09 0.70 2.43
C ILE A 34 8.87 -0.08 1.97
N TYR A 35 8.57 -1.14 2.69
CA TYR A 35 7.44 -2.00 2.41
C TYR A 35 6.18 -1.50 3.13
N VAL A 36 5.04 -1.83 2.58
CA VAL A 36 3.75 -1.64 3.24
C VAL A 36 3.69 -2.51 4.48
N ASN A 37 3.32 -1.95 5.62
CA ASN A 37 3.15 -2.71 6.85
C ASN A 37 1.67 -2.87 7.25
N GLN A 38 0.79 -2.09 6.66
CA GLN A 38 -0.64 -2.16 6.94
C GLN A 38 -1.46 -1.58 5.79
N VAL A 39 -2.56 -2.24 5.46
CA VAL A 39 -3.65 -1.71 4.64
C VAL A 39 -4.89 -1.72 5.51
N GLU A 40 -5.58 -0.60 5.61
CA GLU A 40 -6.77 -0.44 6.44
C GLU A 40 -7.90 0.18 5.61
N ILE A 41 -9.05 -0.49 5.59
CA ILE A 41 -10.28 0.07 5.03
C ILE A 41 -10.92 0.94 6.11
N ILE A 42 -11.12 2.22 5.78
CA ILE A 42 -11.64 3.22 6.71
C ILE A 42 -13.15 3.32 6.52
N GLU A 43 -13.90 2.92 7.54
CA GLU A 43 -15.36 3.04 7.58
C GLU A 43 -15.79 3.26 9.03
N GLU A 44 -16.25 4.45 9.30
CA GLU A 44 -16.65 4.86 10.66
C GLU A 44 -17.90 4.11 11.15
N ASN A 45 -18.75 3.70 10.23
CA ASN A 45 -20.01 3.03 10.55
C ASN A 45 -19.91 1.49 10.43
N ALA A 46 -18.69 0.97 10.29
CA ALA A 46 -18.48 -0.46 10.21
C ALA A 46 -18.87 -1.15 11.51
N SER A 47 -19.58 -2.26 11.37
CA SER A 47 -19.84 -3.18 12.46
C SER A 47 -18.87 -4.36 12.36
N TYR A 48 -18.71 -5.07 13.46
CA TYR A 48 -17.81 -6.23 13.53
C TYR A 48 -18.60 -7.48 13.90
N LYS A 49 -18.34 -8.55 13.17
CA LYS A 49 -18.86 -9.88 13.51
C LYS A 49 -18.07 -10.47 14.69
N SER A 50 -18.59 -11.55 15.25
CA SER A 50 -17.93 -12.26 16.37
C SER A 50 -16.53 -12.76 16.04
N ASP A 51 -16.21 -12.99 14.75
CA ASP A 51 -14.89 -13.40 14.26
C ASP A 51 -13.95 -12.22 14.00
N GLY A 52 -14.39 -10.98 14.24
CA GLY A 52 -13.62 -9.77 14.01
C GLY A 52 -13.73 -9.18 12.61
N SER A 53 -14.45 -9.81 11.69
CA SER A 53 -14.61 -9.30 10.33
C SER A 53 -15.50 -8.06 10.31
N LYS A 54 -15.12 -7.08 9.46
CA LYS A 54 -15.87 -5.85 9.27
C LYS A 54 -17.03 -6.05 8.28
N TYR A 55 -18.14 -5.40 8.55
CA TYR A 55 -19.23 -5.30 7.59
C TYR A 55 -19.95 -3.96 7.71
N ILE A 56 -20.58 -3.57 6.62
CA ILE A 56 -21.46 -2.39 6.56
C ILE A 56 -22.74 -2.78 5.84
N THR A 57 -23.86 -2.24 6.29
CA THR A 57 -25.18 -2.43 5.68
C THR A 57 -25.63 -1.13 5.03
N LEU A 58 -25.96 -1.18 3.75
CA LEU A 58 -26.48 -0.05 2.98
C LEU A 58 -27.96 -0.24 2.70
N SER A 59 -28.68 0.88 2.69
CA SER A 59 -30.08 0.93 2.27
C SER A 59 -30.16 1.55 0.86
N PRO A 60 -31.15 1.15 0.04
CA PRO A 60 -31.32 1.74 -1.27
C PRO A 60 -31.62 3.24 -1.17
N ASP A 61 -31.20 3.96 -2.23
CA ASP A 61 -31.60 5.36 -2.43
C ASP A 61 -33.03 5.44 -3.01
N GLU A 62 -33.46 6.66 -3.35
CA GLU A 62 -34.80 6.91 -3.89
C GLU A 62 -35.08 6.17 -5.19
N ASN A 63 -34.03 5.80 -5.95
CA ASN A 63 -34.12 5.09 -7.22
C ASN A 63 -34.00 3.55 -7.08
N GLY A 64 -33.74 3.07 -5.88
CA GLY A 64 -33.52 1.66 -5.60
C GLY A 64 -32.09 1.17 -5.81
N ASP A 65 -31.20 2.03 -6.27
CA ASP A 65 -29.78 1.76 -6.44
C ASP A 65 -28.98 2.26 -5.23
N ARG A 66 -27.74 1.85 -5.13
CA ARG A 66 -26.82 2.36 -4.11
C ARG A 66 -25.39 2.37 -4.61
N THR A 67 -24.72 3.46 -4.38
CA THR A 67 -23.28 3.58 -4.53
C THR A 67 -22.60 3.75 -3.17
N TYR A 68 -21.38 3.23 -3.06
CA TYR A 68 -20.58 3.34 -1.86
C TYR A 68 -19.13 3.53 -2.26
N GLN A 69 -18.50 4.55 -1.73
CA GLN A 69 -17.09 4.81 -1.97
C GLN A 69 -16.22 4.14 -0.90
N LEU A 70 -15.42 3.16 -1.32
CA LEU A 70 -14.40 2.57 -0.47
C LEU A 70 -13.28 3.59 -0.24
N VAL A 71 -12.88 3.72 1.01
CA VAL A 71 -11.73 4.52 1.42
C VAL A 71 -10.77 3.61 2.19
N TRP A 72 -9.51 3.67 1.84
CA TRP A 72 -8.48 2.88 2.51
C TRP A 72 -7.23 3.71 2.75
N LYS A 73 -6.41 3.25 3.68
CA LYS A 73 -5.13 3.85 4.01
C LYS A 73 -4.03 2.80 3.95
N VAL A 74 -2.93 3.15 3.30
CA VAL A 74 -1.72 2.33 3.23
C VAL A 74 -0.67 2.95 4.15
N THR A 75 -0.09 2.17 5.02
CA THR A 75 0.92 2.63 5.99
C THR A 75 2.22 1.84 5.79
N PRO A 76 3.39 2.48 5.78
CA PRO A 76 3.61 3.93 5.85
C PRO A 76 3.30 4.63 4.51
N GLU A 77 2.98 5.91 4.57
CA GLU A 77 2.67 6.71 3.37
C GLU A 77 3.85 6.82 2.40
N ASN A 78 5.07 6.70 2.92
CA ASN A 78 6.30 6.75 2.15
C ASN A 78 6.77 5.37 1.65
N ALA A 79 5.94 4.35 1.71
CA ALA A 79 6.26 3.06 1.11
C ALA A 79 6.59 3.20 -0.37
N ASN A 80 7.52 2.42 -0.86
CA ASN A 80 7.98 2.50 -2.25
C ASN A 80 6.87 2.17 -3.25
N ASN A 81 5.99 1.24 -2.89
CA ASN A 81 4.83 0.90 -3.70
C ASN A 81 3.58 0.92 -2.80
N THR A 82 2.77 1.97 -2.95
CA THR A 82 1.51 2.15 -2.22
C THR A 82 0.29 1.73 -3.04
N SER A 83 0.49 1.19 -4.23
CA SER A 83 -0.62 0.72 -5.07
C SER A 83 -1.28 -0.51 -4.46
N VAL A 84 -2.58 -0.64 -4.70
CA VAL A 84 -3.39 -1.73 -4.18
C VAL A 84 -4.21 -2.36 -5.29
N SER A 85 -4.61 -3.60 -5.08
CA SER A 85 -5.58 -4.30 -5.91
C SER A 85 -6.88 -4.47 -5.14
N ILE A 86 -8.00 -4.27 -5.82
CA ILE A 86 -9.34 -4.49 -5.28
C ILE A 86 -9.78 -5.88 -5.73
N ILE A 87 -10.02 -6.76 -4.78
CA ILE A 87 -10.34 -8.17 -5.03
C ILE A 87 -11.75 -8.44 -4.53
N TYR A 88 -12.63 -8.88 -5.44
CA TYR A 88 -13.98 -9.27 -5.12
C TYR A 88 -14.46 -10.33 -6.13
N ASP A 89 -15.58 -10.97 -5.83
CA ASP A 89 -16.17 -11.96 -6.73
C ASP A 89 -16.87 -11.28 -7.90
N GLU A 90 -16.19 -11.14 -9.03
CA GLU A 90 -16.70 -10.51 -10.25
C GLU A 90 -17.84 -11.28 -10.92
N SER A 91 -18.10 -12.52 -10.51
CA SER A 91 -19.23 -13.30 -11.00
C SER A 91 -20.57 -12.80 -10.48
N LYS A 92 -20.57 -11.98 -9.43
CA LYS A 92 -21.78 -11.36 -8.87
C LYS A 92 -22.26 -10.22 -9.76
N GLN A 93 -23.40 -10.44 -10.42
CA GLN A 93 -23.95 -9.49 -11.41
C GLN A 93 -24.63 -8.28 -10.76
N HIS A 94 -24.93 -8.32 -9.46
CA HIS A 94 -25.64 -7.26 -8.75
C HIS A 94 -24.71 -6.17 -8.21
N VAL A 95 -23.41 -6.30 -8.36
CA VAL A 95 -22.42 -5.36 -7.83
C VAL A 95 -21.30 -5.16 -8.85
N ASN A 96 -20.83 -3.94 -8.95
CA ASN A 96 -19.64 -3.59 -9.73
C ASN A 96 -18.76 -2.66 -8.91
N ILE A 97 -17.47 -2.90 -8.95
CA ILE A 97 -16.49 -2.08 -8.24
C ILE A 97 -15.46 -1.59 -9.26
N ASP A 98 -15.29 -0.27 -9.37
CA ASP A 98 -14.32 0.31 -10.28
C ASP A 98 -12.91 0.39 -9.66
N GLU A 99 -11.95 0.85 -10.45
CA GLU A 99 -10.55 0.96 -10.02
C GLU A 99 -10.33 1.96 -8.88
N ASN A 100 -11.25 2.89 -8.70
CA ASN A 100 -11.20 3.91 -7.65
C ASN A 100 -11.91 3.47 -6.36
N GLY A 101 -12.46 2.27 -6.34
CA GLY A 101 -13.16 1.74 -5.19
C GLY A 101 -14.62 2.19 -5.08
N LEU A 102 -15.20 2.70 -6.16
CA LEU A 102 -16.63 3.01 -6.20
C LEU A 102 -17.43 1.73 -6.42
N VAL A 103 -18.17 1.34 -5.40
CA VAL A 103 -19.05 0.17 -5.42
C VAL A 103 -20.43 0.59 -5.86
N THR A 104 -20.98 -0.07 -6.87
CA THR A 104 -22.33 0.18 -7.39
C THR A 104 -23.16 -1.08 -7.26
N PHE A 105 -24.26 -1.01 -6.52
CA PHE A 105 -25.23 -2.08 -6.41
C PHE A 105 -26.43 -1.79 -7.31
N THR A 106 -26.81 -2.77 -8.12
CA THR A 106 -28.00 -2.73 -8.98
C THR A 106 -29.13 -3.62 -8.45
N ALA A 107 -28.84 -4.47 -7.48
CA ALA A 107 -29.81 -5.33 -6.80
C ALA A 107 -29.33 -5.63 -5.39
N ARG A 108 -30.23 -6.07 -4.55
CA ARG A 108 -29.92 -6.46 -3.17
C ARG A 108 -28.98 -7.66 -3.13
N GLY A 109 -28.07 -7.65 -2.17
CA GLY A 109 -27.10 -8.71 -1.98
C GLY A 109 -25.93 -8.25 -1.14
N SER A 110 -24.89 -9.06 -1.12
CA SER A 110 -23.66 -8.74 -0.39
C SER A 110 -22.43 -9.02 -1.25
N VAL A 111 -21.35 -8.34 -0.96
CA VAL A 111 -20.04 -8.56 -1.58
C VAL A 111 -18.96 -8.44 -0.52
N GLU A 112 -18.02 -9.35 -0.55
CA GLU A 112 -16.79 -9.26 0.24
C GLU A 112 -15.71 -8.64 -0.62
N VAL A 113 -15.11 -7.56 -0.15
CA VAL A 113 -14.08 -6.81 -0.86
C VAL A 113 -12.79 -6.82 -0.07
N THR A 114 -11.71 -7.19 -0.71
CA THR A 114 -10.36 -7.16 -0.14
C THR A 114 -9.53 -6.13 -0.88
N ILE A 115 -8.90 -5.23 -0.12
CA ILE A 115 -7.90 -4.30 -0.62
C ILE A 115 -6.54 -4.87 -0.24
N GLN A 116 -5.73 -5.18 -1.24
CA GLN A 116 -4.44 -5.84 -1.05
C GLN A 116 -3.31 -5.00 -1.62
N ALA A 117 -2.24 -4.81 -0.84
CA ALA A 117 -1.04 -4.13 -1.33
C ALA A 117 -0.37 -4.93 -2.45
N ASN A 118 0.10 -4.23 -3.47
CA ASN A 118 0.76 -4.83 -4.64
C ASN A 118 2.26 -5.04 -4.44
N ASP A 119 2.80 -4.68 -3.28
CA ASP A 119 4.18 -5.01 -2.96
C ASP A 119 4.32 -6.47 -2.50
N SER A 120 5.54 -6.89 -2.19
CA SER A 120 5.82 -8.28 -1.82
C SER A 120 5.20 -8.72 -0.49
N THR A 121 4.74 -7.78 0.34
CA THR A 121 4.12 -8.10 1.65
C THR A 121 2.72 -8.65 1.51
N GLN A 122 2.00 -8.27 0.46
CA GLN A 122 0.61 -8.63 0.22
C GLN A 122 -0.32 -8.32 1.41
N MET A 123 0.00 -7.28 2.17
CA MET A 123 -0.84 -6.80 3.26
C MET A 123 -2.23 -6.44 2.74
N SER A 124 -3.26 -6.80 3.47
CA SER A 124 -4.64 -6.63 3.03
C SER A 124 -5.59 -6.32 4.17
N ASP A 125 -6.74 -5.77 3.81
CA ASP A 125 -7.89 -5.63 4.70
C ASP A 125 -9.16 -5.98 3.91
N THR A 126 -10.16 -6.50 4.60
CA THR A 126 -11.39 -7.00 3.99
C THR A 126 -12.60 -6.40 4.67
N ILE A 127 -13.60 -6.05 3.86
CA ILE A 127 -14.91 -5.59 4.35
C ILE A 127 -16.02 -6.31 3.58
N THR A 128 -17.10 -6.65 4.28
CA THR A 128 -18.31 -7.15 3.65
C THR A 128 -19.33 -6.02 3.56
N ILE A 129 -19.83 -5.76 2.35
CA ILE A 129 -20.82 -4.74 2.08
C ILE A 129 -22.15 -5.43 1.80
N ILE A 130 -23.15 -5.10 2.61
CA ILE A 130 -24.48 -5.71 2.52
C ILE A 130 -25.44 -4.64 2.05
N PHE A 131 -26.13 -4.90 0.95
CA PHE A 131 -27.17 -4.05 0.38
C PHE A 131 -28.52 -4.71 0.58
N ARG A 132 -29.35 -4.06 1.40
CA ARG A 132 -30.69 -4.56 1.76
C ARG A 132 -31.79 -3.60 1.34
#